data_b5013124ae33796cedecd0bddf737afb
#
_entry.id   b5013124ae33796cedecd0bddf737afb
#
_cell.length_a   1.000
_cell.length_b   1.000
_cell.length_c   1.000
_cell.angle_alpha   90.00
_cell.angle_beta   90.00
_cell.angle_gamma   90.00
#
_symmetry.space_group_name_H-M   'P 1'
#
loop_
_entity.id
_entity.type
_entity.pdbx_description
1 polymer ?
#
loop_
_entity_poly.entity_id
_entity_poly.type
_entity_poly.pdbx_seq_one_letter_code
_entity_poly.pdbx_strand_id
1 'polypeptide(L)'
;SLAKHAPDRFWAIMEVILNMLPYMNKVDQGMLELSEGWKEMYLYRDSKYAIVIPESMSDIMLESARQRNCLYMMYKDILNGITAIMFVRRQDSLGKSLITVAIEGGRIAQARGFCNRDLTEEEAAFLETFAWHRGLECNLHI
;
A
#
# COMPACT_ATOMS: atom_id res chain seq x y z
N SER A 1 -27.33 -9.86 2.13
CA SER A 1 -26.41 -9.44 3.18
C SER A 1 -25.00 -9.26 2.62
N LEU A 2 -24.18 -8.54 3.35
CA LEU A 2 -22.78 -8.34 2.96
C LEU A 2 -22.04 -9.67 2.83
N ALA A 3 -22.26 -10.59 3.77
CA ALA A 3 -21.65 -11.91 3.74
C ALA A 3 -22.05 -12.70 2.51
N LYS A 4 -23.30 -12.60 2.09
CA LYS A 4 -23.83 -13.34 0.93
C LYS A 4 -23.27 -12.82 -0.40
N HIS A 5 -22.98 -11.52 -0.48
CA HIS A 5 -22.49 -10.88 -1.70
C HIS A 5 -21.00 -10.58 -1.66
N ALA A 6 -20.36 -10.76 -0.51
CA ALA A 6 -18.92 -10.54 -0.37
C ALA A 6 -18.16 -11.70 -1.03
N PRO A 7 -17.14 -11.40 -1.82
CA PRO A 7 -16.26 -12.44 -2.36
C PRO A 7 -15.45 -13.09 -1.25
N ASP A 8 -14.81 -14.22 -1.55
CA ASP A 8 -13.94 -14.93 -0.61
C ASP A 8 -12.89 -14.01 0.02
N ARG A 9 -12.48 -12.96 -0.69
CA ARG A 9 -11.56 -11.94 -0.19
C ARG A 9 -12.06 -11.26 1.08
N PHE A 10 -13.36 -10.96 1.19
CA PHE A 10 -13.90 -10.35 2.40
C PHE A 10 -13.61 -11.22 3.62
N TRP A 11 -13.89 -12.52 3.51
CA TRP A 11 -13.66 -13.46 4.61
C TRP A 11 -12.18 -13.63 4.92
N ALA A 12 -11.33 -13.66 3.89
CA ALA A 12 -9.89 -13.75 4.09
C ALA A 12 -9.34 -12.53 4.82
N ILE A 13 -9.82 -11.33 4.48
CA ILE A 13 -9.42 -10.09 5.17
C ILE A 13 -9.91 -10.12 6.63
N MET A 14 -11.16 -10.55 6.85
CA MET A 14 -11.71 -10.64 8.20
C MET A 14 -10.95 -11.65 9.06
N GLU A 15 -10.55 -12.77 8.48
CA GLU A 15 -9.75 -13.77 9.18
C GLU A 15 -8.39 -13.20 9.62
N VAL A 16 -7.72 -12.46 8.75
CA VAL A 16 -6.45 -11.80 9.09
C VAL A 16 -6.66 -10.81 10.22
N ILE A 17 -7.69 -9.98 10.16
CA ILE A 17 -8.01 -9.00 11.21
C ILE A 17 -8.27 -9.71 12.54
N LEU A 18 -9.09 -10.77 12.52
CA LEU A 18 -9.40 -11.54 13.74
C LEU A 18 -8.15 -12.15 14.37
N ASN A 19 -7.23 -12.64 13.55
CA ASN A 19 -5.97 -13.20 14.02
C ASN A 19 -5.06 -12.13 14.64
N MET A 20 -5.21 -10.88 14.24
CA MET A 20 -4.42 -9.77 14.80
C MET A 20 -5.00 -9.22 16.11
N LEU A 21 -6.29 -9.41 16.38
CA LEU A 21 -6.96 -8.81 17.54
C LEU A 21 -6.23 -9.05 18.88
N PRO A 22 -5.71 -10.26 19.18
CA PRO A 22 -4.99 -10.48 20.42
C PRO A 22 -3.69 -9.67 20.56
N TYR A 23 -3.18 -9.15 19.46
CA TYR A 23 -1.89 -8.46 19.40
C TYR A 23 -2.03 -7.01 18.94
N MET A 24 -3.24 -6.46 18.90
CA MET A 24 -3.51 -5.15 18.28
C MET A 24 -2.64 -4.03 18.84
N ASN A 25 -2.38 -3.99 20.13
CA ASN A 25 -1.54 -2.96 20.71
C ASN A 25 -0.11 -3.01 20.16
N LYS A 26 0.44 -4.22 20.00
CA LYS A 26 1.77 -4.40 19.41
C LYS A 26 1.77 -4.09 17.93
N VAL A 27 0.71 -4.49 17.20
CA VAL A 27 0.55 -4.21 15.78
C VAL A 27 0.50 -2.71 15.55
N ASP A 28 -0.33 -1.99 16.32
CA ASP A 28 -0.47 -0.54 16.18
C ASP A 28 0.84 0.18 16.49
N GLN A 29 1.54 -0.22 17.55
CA GLN A 29 2.82 0.39 17.93
C GLN A 29 3.88 0.13 16.85
N GLY A 30 4.00 -1.09 16.37
CA GLY A 30 4.95 -1.44 15.31
C GLY A 30 4.67 -0.69 14.01
N MET A 31 3.39 -0.56 13.65
CA MET A 31 2.98 0.19 12.46
C MET A 31 3.28 1.68 12.59
N LEU A 32 3.11 2.26 13.76
CA LEU A 32 3.42 3.67 13.97
C LEU A 32 4.90 3.94 13.71
N GLU A 33 5.78 3.11 14.25
CA GLU A 33 7.23 3.22 14.05
C GLU A 33 7.61 3.05 12.57
N LEU A 34 7.05 2.04 11.91
CA LEU A 34 7.28 1.80 10.48
C LEU A 34 6.79 2.98 9.65
N SER A 35 5.59 3.47 9.93
CA SER A 35 5.00 4.59 9.20
C SER A 35 5.87 5.85 9.30
N GLU A 36 6.37 6.17 10.48
CA GLU A 36 7.26 7.32 10.66
C GLU A 36 8.55 7.17 9.85
N GLY A 37 9.14 5.97 9.83
CA GLY A 37 10.32 5.69 9.00
C GLY A 37 10.02 5.81 7.51
N TRP A 38 8.89 5.30 7.06
CA TRP A 38 8.48 5.42 5.66
C TRP A 38 8.23 6.87 5.26
N LYS A 39 7.65 7.69 6.14
CA LYS A 39 7.47 9.12 5.88
C LYS A 39 8.81 9.83 5.65
N GLU A 40 9.81 9.52 6.47
CA GLU A 40 11.14 10.08 6.28
C GLU A 40 11.77 9.67 4.95
N MET A 41 11.60 8.43 4.54
CA MET A 41 12.26 7.87 3.35
C MET A 41 11.51 8.13 2.05
N TYR A 42 10.18 8.16 2.08
CA TYR A 42 9.40 8.00 0.85
C TYR A 42 8.37 9.08 0.56
N LEU A 43 8.18 10.09 1.39
CA LEU A 43 7.26 11.16 1.05
C LEU A 43 7.70 11.87 -0.23
N TYR A 44 6.78 12.00 -1.17
CA TYR A 44 7.04 12.62 -2.45
C TYR A 44 5.71 13.02 -3.10
N ARG A 45 5.74 14.10 -3.86
CA ARG A 45 4.57 14.55 -4.63
C ARG A 45 4.99 15.40 -5.80
N ASP A 46 4.13 15.47 -6.81
CA ASP A 46 4.22 16.46 -7.89
C ASP A 46 2.89 17.20 -8.01
N SER A 47 2.66 17.89 -9.13
CA SER A 47 1.43 18.66 -9.32
C SER A 47 0.18 17.79 -9.46
N LYS A 48 0.32 16.52 -9.86
CA LYS A 48 -0.81 15.63 -10.16
C LYS A 48 -0.99 14.52 -9.14
N TYR A 49 0.09 13.99 -8.59
CA TYR A 49 0.08 12.80 -7.73
C TYR A 49 0.82 13.04 -6.42
N ALA A 50 0.49 12.25 -5.43
CA ALA A 50 1.18 12.25 -4.15
C ALA A 50 1.35 10.82 -3.65
N ILE A 51 2.48 10.57 -2.99
CA ILE A 51 2.67 9.37 -2.18
C ILE A 51 1.97 9.61 -0.85
N VAL A 52 1.11 8.68 -0.46
CA VAL A 52 0.40 8.67 0.82
C VAL A 52 0.90 7.48 1.62
N ILE A 53 1.34 7.73 2.84
CA ILE A 53 1.90 6.71 3.72
C ILE A 53 0.81 6.23 4.67
N PRO A 54 0.53 4.91 4.74
CA PRO A 54 -0.43 4.40 5.72
C PRO A 54 0.10 4.58 7.14
N GLU A 55 -0.79 4.88 8.09
CA GLU A 55 -0.43 5.08 9.48
C GLU A 55 -0.77 3.90 10.37
N SER A 56 -1.62 2.99 9.87
CA SER A 56 -2.06 1.83 10.62
C SER A 56 -2.20 0.61 9.71
N MET A 57 -2.26 -0.57 10.31
CA MET A 57 -2.58 -1.78 9.56
C MET A 57 -4.01 -1.71 9.00
N SER A 58 -4.92 -1.03 9.69
CA SER A 58 -6.29 -0.81 9.20
C SER A 58 -6.29 -0.05 7.88
N ASP A 59 -5.44 0.96 7.72
CA ASP A 59 -5.32 1.70 6.46
C ASP A 59 -4.92 0.75 5.31
N ILE A 60 -3.98 -0.14 5.57
CA ILE A 60 -3.50 -1.12 4.58
C ILE A 60 -4.60 -2.12 4.24
N MET A 61 -5.31 -2.63 5.25
CA MET A 61 -6.41 -3.58 5.04
C MET A 61 -7.56 -2.95 4.26
N LEU A 62 -7.90 -1.70 4.57
CA LEU A 62 -8.94 -0.97 3.87
C LEU A 62 -8.55 -0.72 2.41
N GLU A 63 -7.30 -0.35 2.17
CA GLU A 63 -6.81 -0.16 0.81
C GLU A 63 -6.85 -1.47 0.02
N SER A 64 -6.44 -2.57 0.65
CA SER A 64 -6.51 -3.89 0.03
C SER A 64 -7.94 -4.24 -0.41
N ALA A 65 -8.92 -3.95 0.44
CA ALA A 65 -10.33 -4.18 0.13
C ALA A 65 -10.80 -3.28 -1.02
N ARG A 66 -10.46 -2.00 -0.99
CA ARG A 66 -10.84 -1.02 -2.02
C ARG A 66 -10.22 -1.34 -3.37
N GLN A 67 -8.96 -1.75 -3.39
CA GLN A 67 -8.21 -2.06 -4.60
C GLN A 67 -8.46 -3.48 -5.10
N ARG A 68 -9.11 -4.31 -4.30
CA ARG A 68 -9.36 -5.73 -4.61
C ARG A 68 -8.06 -6.45 -4.96
N ASN A 69 -7.09 -6.34 -4.08
CA ASN A 69 -5.80 -7.03 -4.21
C ASN A 69 -5.54 -7.92 -2.99
N CYS A 70 -4.42 -8.64 -3.02
CA CYS A 70 -4.04 -9.58 -1.96
C CYS A 70 -3.05 -8.99 -0.96
N LEU A 71 -3.00 -7.67 -0.86
CA LEU A 71 -2.07 -6.97 0.03
C LEU A 71 -2.19 -7.43 1.49
N TYR A 72 -3.41 -7.73 1.92
CA TYR A 72 -3.68 -8.22 3.28
C TYR A 72 -2.87 -9.49 3.63
N MET A 73 -2.49 -10.28 2.63
CA MET A 73 -1.70 -11.50 2.87
C MET A 73 -0.25 -11.21 3.24
N MET A 74 0.20 -9.98 3.04
CA MET A 74 1.58 -9.56 3.29
C MET A 74 1.77 -8.97 4.68
N TYR A 75 0.78 -9.05 5.56
CA TYR A 75 0.82 -8.34 6.84
C TYR A 75 2.03 -8.70 7.71
N LYS A 76 2.48 -9.95 7.67
CA LYS A 76 3.66 -10.39 8.43
C LYS A 76 4.94 -9.75 7.90
N ASP A 77 5.11 -9.72 6.58
CA ASP A 77 6.28 -9.10 5.94
C ASP A 77 6.28 -7.59 6.18
N ILE A 78 5.11 -6.97 6.18
CA ILE A 78 4.96 -5.54 6.49
C ILE A 78 5.38 -5.27 7.93
N LEU A 79 4.86 -6.02 8.90
CA LEU A 79 5.17 -5.85 10.31
C LEU A 79 6.64 -6.16 10.64
N ASN A 80 7.27 -7.04 9.88
CA ASN A 80 8.68 -7.38 10.04
C ASN A 80 9.62 -6.41 9.31
N GLY A 81 9.07 -5.38 8.65
CA GLY A 81 9.87 -4.38 7.95
C GLY A 81 10.47 -4.85 6.63
N ILE A 82 10.05 -6.03 6.13
CA ILE A 82 10.53 -6.57 4.85
C ILE A 82 9.91 -5.81 3.69
N THR A 83 8.62 -5.50 3.80
CA THR A 83 7.84 -4.82 2.76
C THR A 83 7.31 -3.51 3.29
N ALA A 84 7.59 -2.41 2.60
CA ALA A 84 6.98 -1.12 2.85
C ALA A 84 5.81 -0.93 1.87
N ILE A 85 4.69 -0.46 2.38
CA ILE A 85 3.49 -0.21 1.58
C ILE A 85 3.21 1.28 1.55
N MET A 86 2.91 1.79 0.38
CA MET A 86 2.44 3.15 0.22
C MET A 86 1.44 3.24 -0.92
N PHE A 87 0.73 4.34 -0.97
CA PHE A 87 -0.31 4.56 -1.96
C PHE A 87 0.05 5.76 -2.82
N VAL A 88 -0.29 5.69 -4.10
CA VAL A 88 -0.29 6.87 -4.97
C VAL A 88 -1.73 7.36 -5.06
N ARG A 89 -1.93 8.62 -4.84
CA ARG A 89 -3.24 9.28 -4.98
C ARG A 89 -3.11 10.48 -5.88
N ARG A 90 -4.20 10.83 -6.57
CA ARG A 90 -4.25 12.09 -7.31
C ARG A 90 -4.37 13.24 -6.32
N GLN A 91 -3.70 14.35 -6.60
CA GLN A 91 -3.77 15.55 -5.76
C GLN A 91 -5.20 16.11 -5.65
N ASP A 92 -6.00 15.93 -6.69
CA ASP A 92 -7.40 16.38 -6.69
C ASP A 92 -8.37 15.39 -6.05
N SER A 93 -7.90 14.22 -5.61
CA SER A 93 -8.74 13.13 -5.10
C SER A 93 -7.99 12.29 -4.08
N LEU A 94 -7.39 12.93 -3.08
CA LEU A 94 -6.52 12.25 -2.10
C LEU A 94 -7.25 11.18 -1.29
N GLY A 95 -8.57 11.24 -1.20
CA GLY A 95 -9.37 10.22 -0.52
C GLY A 95 -9.68 8.98 -1.34
N LYS A 96 -9.33 8.97 -2.64
CA LYS A 96 -9.63 7.85 -3.53
C LYS A 96 -8.40 6.98 -3.78
N SER A 97 -8.56 5.69 -3.61
CA SER A 97 -7.53 4.70 -3.93
C SER A 97 -7.22 4.73 -5.42
N LEU A 98 -5.95 4.77 -5.78
CA LEU A 98 -5.51 4.79 -7.17
C LEU A 98 -4.48 3.69 -7.44
N ILE A 99 -3.32 3.74 -6.79
CA ILE A 99 -2.22 2.79 -6.96
C ILE A 99 -1.74 2.31 -5.60
N THR A 100 -1.50 1.02 -5.47
CA THR A 100 -0.83 0.41 -4.32
C THR A 100 0.59 0.07 -4.72
N VAL A 101 1.56 0.50 -3.91
CA VAL A 101 2.99 0.30 -4.17
C VAL A 101 3.60 -0.52 -3.03
N ALA A 102 4.35 -1.55 -3.39
CA ALA A 102 5.13 -2.35 -2.45
C ALA A 102 6.62 -2.13 -2.74
N ILE A 103 7.38 -1.80 -1.71
CA ILE A 103 8.83 -1.60 -1.80
C ILE A 103 9.53 -2.66 -0.98
N GLU A 104 10.47 -3.38 -1.58
CA GLU A 104 11.27 -4.41 -0.95
C GLU A 104 12.70 -4.33 -1.46
N GLY A 105 13.66 -4.44 -0.55
CA GLY A 105 15.06 -4.51 -0.95
C GLY A 105 15.55 -3.32 -1.76
N GLY A 106 15.08 -2.12 -1.46
CA GLY A 106 15.51 -0.91 -2.16
C GLY A 106 14.94 -0.75 -3.56
N ARG A 107 13.85 -1.44 -3.88
CA ARG A 107 13.21 -1.36 -5.20
C ARG A 107 11.70 -1.34 -5.09
N ILE A 108 11.05 -0.77 -6.09
CA ILE A 108 9.61 -0.93 -6.25
C ILE A 108 9.37 -2.34 -6.76
N ALA A 109 8.91 -3.22 -5.88
CA ALA A 109 8.67 -4.62 -6.18
C ALA A 109 7.37 -4.82 -6.95
N GLN A 110 6.37 -3.98 -6.66
CA GLN A 110 5.06 -4.05 -7.30
C GLN A 110 4.38 -2.70 -7.22
N ALA A 111 3.65 -2.34 -8.29
CA ALA A 111 2.77 -1.17 -8.32
C ALA A 111 1.60 -1.49 -9.24
N ARG A 112 0.39 -1.48 -8.70
CA ARG A 112 -0.83 -1.86 -9.43
C ARG A 112 -2.00 -0.99 -9.02
N GLY A 113 -2.93 -0.81 -9.94
CA GLY A 113 -4.20 -0.15 -9.68
C GLY A 113 -5.30 -1.13 -9.29
N PHE A 114 -6.54 -0.69 -9.42
CA PHE A 114 -7.73 -1.48 -9.05
C PHE A 114 -7.74 -2.84 -9.76
N CYS A 115 -8.03 -3.91 -9.01
CA CYS A 115 -8.03 -5.29 -9.50
C CYS A 115 -6.70 -5.67 -10.19
N ASN A 116 -5.59 -5.20 -9.66
CA ASN A 116 -4.25 -5.44 -10.20
C ASN A 116 -4.05 -4.95 -11.64
N ARG A 117 -4.79 -3.90 -12.03
CA ARG A 117 -4.58 -3.31 -13.36
C ARG A 117 -3.17 -2.76 -13.49
N ASP A 118 -2.67 -2.75 -14.71
CA ASP A 118 -1.39 -2.12 -15.02
C ASP A 118 -1.47 -0.61 -14.84
N LEU A 119 -0.32 0.02 -14.65
CA LEU A 119 -0.21 1.46 -14.57
C LEU A 119 -0.43 2.10 -15.94
N THR A 120 -0.95 3.32 -15.94
CA THR A 120 -0.89 4.18 -17.12
C THR A 120 0.54 4.69 -17.29
N GLU A 121 0.86 5.20 -18.49
CA GLU A 121 2.17 5.80 -18.75
C GLU A 121 2.47 6.96 -17.80
N GLU A 122 1.47 7.78 -17.52
CA GLU A 122 1.60 8.93 -16.62
C GLU A 122 1.86 8.48 -15.17
N GLU A 123 1.16 7.46 -14.71
CA GLU A 123 1.36 6.89 -13.37
C GLU A 123 2.76 6.28 -13.24
N ALA A 124 3.18 5.53 -14.24
CA ALA A 124 4.52 4.95 -14.26
C ALA A 124 5.60 6.02 -14.28
N ALA A 125 5.42 7.08 -15.05
CA ALA A 125 6.36 8.20 -15.09
C ALA A 125 6.50 8.87 -13.73
N PHE A 126 5.41 9.05 -13.01
CA PHE A 126 5.43 9.58 -11.65
C PHE A 126 6.25 8.67 -10.72
N LEU A 127 6.01 7.36 -10.76
CA LEU A 127 6.73 6.41 -9.90
C LEU A 127 8.21 6.29 -10.27
N GLU A 128 8.56 6.38 -11.54
CA GLU A 128 9.96 6.40 -11.96
C GLU A 128 10.69 7.63 -11.41
N THR A 129 10.06 8.79 -11.47
CA THR A 129 10.61 10.03 -10.91
C THR A 129 10.72 9.94 -9.38
N PHE A 130 9.69 9.43 -8.73
CA PHE A 130 9.70 9.17 -7.28
C PHE A 130 10.87 8.26 -6.91
N ALA A 131 11.02 7.14 -7.61
CA ALA A 131 12.08 6.18 -7.36
C ALA A 131 13.47 6.82 -7.51
N TRP A 132 13.66 7.61 -8.56
CA TRP A 132 14.93 8.32 -8.77
C TRP A 132 15.26 9.25 -7.62
N HIS A 133 14.28 10.04 -7.16
CA HIS A 133 14.49 10.97 -6.04
C HIS A 133 14.73 10.27 -4.71
N ARG A 134 14.24 9.04 -4.54
CA ARG A 134 14.33 8.30 -3.28
C ARG A 134 15.34 7.16 -3.31
N GLY A 135 16.14 7.07 -4.37
CA GLY A 135 17.20 6.07 -4.45
C GLY A 135 16.70 4.64 -4.60
N LEU A 136 15.52 4.46 -5.20
CA LEU A 136 14.92 3.15 -5.40
C LEU A 136 15.15 2.67 -6.84
N GLU A 137 15.36 1.37 -6.99
CA GLU A 137 15.29 0.75 -8.30
C GLU A 137 13.84 0.68 -8.76
N CYS A 138 13.61 0.91 -10.04
CA CYS A 138 12.28 0.90 -10.61
C CYS A 138 12.33 0.37 -12.04
N ASN A 139 11.77 -0.81 -12.25
CA ASN A 139 11.66 -1.45 -13.58
C ASN A 139 10.18 -1.71 -13.86
N LEU A 140 9.44 -0.63 -14.11
CA LEU A 140 8.02 -0.73 -14.41
C LEU A 140 7.84 -0.90 -15.91
N HIS A 141 7.19 -2.00 -16.30
CA HIS A 141 6.81 -2.26 -17.68
C HIS A 141 5.33 -1.93 -17.85
N ILE A 142 5.05 -1.15 -18.85
CA ILE A 142 3.69 -0.75 -19.21
C ILE A 142 3.30 -1.46 -20.51
#